data_36dedf452906290301fc5c27e10de2d2
#
_entry.id   36dedf452906290301fc5c27e10de2d2
#
_cell.length_a   1.000
_cell.length_b   1.000
_cell.length_c   1.000
_cell.angle_alpha   90.00
_cell.angle_beta   90.00
_cell.angle_gamma   90.00
#
_symmetry.space_group_name_H-M   'P 1'
#
loop_
_entity.id
_entity.type
_entity.pdbx_description
1 polymer ?
#
loop_
_entity_poly.entity_id
_entity_poly.type
_entity_poly.pdbx_seq_one_letter_code
_entity_poly.pdbx_strand_id
1 'polypeptide(L)'
;MLSNAILEPFAEYGKRKSVKTTIKDMGLARSCTDYTFSKSKLEEMQQTLLSLCPEGDLHDLIASLTFSGTQKLRVYRTEDEVPLRVEYNGVCGVDGKLRTVKLVWRTKRESGETRDEITLTSPAKSGTDKNTLDFERLMTFSSGKITMQGACSYKVTASKQTTQTEVTFDLTNRLENDSDNVSGSVAIKRQLPGEDYATKRTITPNVVLSGNAEAPEISGTIGYQEEKRYGTTEECVITLRAARASESLWKDTAATMELSTLSAETLQNLRSQLSGAIATAIVRPLIQVLSAEDAAFFFYEMSDEDVQTIRQAAESAVEIE
;
A
#
# COMPACT_ATOMS: atom_id res chain seq x y z
N MET A 1 7.24 -10.95 -1.39
CA MET A 1 7.73 -12.33 -1.56
C MET A 1 7.45 -13.13 -0.31
N LEU A 2 6.86 -14.32 -0.40
CA LEU A 2 6.55 -15.15 0.76
C LEU A 2 7.83 -15.64 1.42
N SER A 3 7.97 -15.41 2.73
CA SER A 3 9.15 -15.79 3.53
C SER A 3 8.73 -16.34 4.89
N ASN A 4 9.62 -17.04 5.57
CA ASN A 4 9.37 -17.53 6.92
C ASN A 4 9.17 -16.39 7.91
N ALA A 5 9.86 -15.25 7.75
CA ALA A 5 9.70 -14.09 8.61
C ALA A 5 8.25 -13.56 8.67
N ILE A 6 7.50 -13.64 7.55
CA ILE A 6 6.08 -13.29 7.51
C ILE A 6 5.23 -14.32 8.28
N LEU A 7 5.66 -15.58 8.32
CA LEU A 7 4.91 -16.69 8.89
C LEU A 7 5.23 -16.97 10.37
N GLU A 8 6.35 -16.46 10.88
CA GLU A 8 6.78 -16.65 12.28
C GLU A 8 5.73 -16.23 13.32
N PRO A 9 5.12 -15.05 13.23
CA PRO A 9 4.08 -14.64 14.19
C PRO A 9 2.91 -15.63 14.22
N PHE A 10 2.51 -16.16 13.06
CA PHE A 10 1.45 -17.17 13.00
C PHE A 10 1.87 -18.50 13.58
N ALA A 11 3.16 -18.84 13.52
CA ALA A 11 3.69 -20.06 14.10
C ALA A 11 3.71 -20.03 15.65
N GLU A 12 3.89 -18.86 16.23
CA GLU A 12 3.92 -18.65 17.68
C GLU A 12 2.53 -18.83 18.31
N TYR A 13 1.50 -18.24 17.69
CA TYR A 13 0.13 -18.26 18.25
C TYR A 13 -0.71 -19.45 17.79
N GLY A 14 -0.30 -20.16 16.75
CA GLY A 14 -1.04 -21.26 16.14
C GLY A 14 -0.68 -22.64 16.65
N LYS A 15 -1.69 -23.47 16.89
CA LYS A 15 -1.44 -24.91 17.18
C LYS A 15 -0.97 -25.60 15.89
N ARG A 16 0.30 -26.03 15.87
CA ARG A 16 0.96 -26.64 14.72
C ARG A 16 0.59 -28.12 14.58
N LYS A 17 0.32 -28.56 13.35
CA LYS A 17 0.14 -29.96 12.98
C LYS A 17 0.74 -30.23 11.61
N SER A 18 1.66 -31.20 11.50
CA SER A 18 2.15 -31.71 10.22
C SER A 18 1.04 -32.47 9.51
N VAL A 19 0.90 -32.25 8.22
CA VAL A 19 -0.14 -32.85 7.40
C VAL A 19 0.53 -33.62 6.26
N LYS A 20 0.15 -34.90 6.09
CA LYS A 20 0.48 -35.65 4.88
C LYS A 20 -0.51 -35.23 3.80
N THR A 21 -0.03 -34.62 2.75
CA THR A 21 -0.86 -34.23 1.61
C THR A 21 -0.20 -34.67 0.31
N THR A 22 -1.02 -35.11 -0.62
CA THR A 22 -0.55 -35.41 -1.98
C THR A 22 -0.56 -34.10 -2.75
N ILE A 23 0.63 -33.51 -2.97
CA ILE A 23 0.76 -32.21 -3.59
C ILE A 23 1.02 -32.43 -5.07
N LYS A 24 -0.05 -32.69 -5.84
CA LYS A 24 0.06 -32.96 -7.28
C LYS A 24 0.54 -31.77 -8.10
N ASP A 25 0.23 -30.54 -7.63
CA ASP A 25 0.45 -29.32 -8.39
C ASP A 25 1.68 -28.50 -7.95
N MET A 26 2.48 -29.02 -7.01
CA MET A 26 3.60 -28.29 -6.41
C MET A 26 4.83 -29.20 -6.31
N GLY A 27 5.43 -29.55 -7.44
CA GLY A 27 6.51 -30.53 -7.55
C GLY A 27 7.71 -30.36 -6.61
N LEU A 28 7.92 -29.16 -6.06
CA LEU A 28 9.00 -28.86 -5.10
C LEU A 28 8.56 -28.92 -3.63
N ALA A 29 7.27 -29.02 -3.33
CA ALA A 29 6.82 -29.08 -1.94
C ALA A 29 7.12 -30.45 -1.32
N ARG A 30 7.75 -30.43 -0.13
CA ARG A 30 8.16 -31.61 0.63
C ARG A 30 7.46 -31.72 1.99
N SER A 31 7.06 -30.59 2.55
CA SER A 31 6.36 -30.54 3.82
C SER A 31 5.08 -29.68 3.74
N CYS A 32 4.10 -30.02 4.60
CA CYS A 32 2.88 -29.25 4.77
C CYS A 32 2.55 -29.17 6.26
N THR A 33 2.29 -27.95 6.73
CA THR A 33 1.95 -27.69 8.12
C THR A 33 0.66 -26.90 8.20
N ASP A 34 -0.27 -27.37 9.02
CA ASP A 34 -1.47 -26.65 9.44
C ASP A 34 -1.17 -25.92 10.75
N TYR A 35 -1.54 -24.64 10.81
CA TYR A 35 -1.64 -23.86 12.02
C TYR A 35 -3.10 -23.55 12.27
N THR A 36 -3.57 -23.87 13.47
CA THR A 36 -4.95 -23.66 13.88
C THR A 36 -4.98 -22.65 15.01
N PHE A 37 -5.80 -21.62 14.87
CA PHE A 37 -5.92 -20.52 15.83
C PHE A 37 -7.31 -20.51 16.42
N SER A 38 -7.39 -20.47 17.75
CA SER A 38 -8.63 -20.10 18.43
C SER A 38 -8.83 -18.58 18.34
N LYS A 39 -10.06 -18.12 18.57
CA LYS A 39 -10.37 -16.70 18.63
C LYS A 39 -9.46 -15.97 19.64
N SER A 40 -9.31 -16.53 20.84
CA SER A 40 -8.47 -15.94 21.89
C SER A 40 -7.00 -15.78 21.50
N LYS A 41 -6.44 -16.73 20.73
CA LYS A 41 -5.04 -16.63 20.26
C LYS A 41 -4.86 -15.58 19.16
N LEU A 42 -5.88 -15.34 18.34
CA LEU A 42 -5.86 -14.27 17.35
C LEU A 42 -6.02 -12.90 18.03
N GLU A 43 -6.86 -12.80 19.04
CA GLU A 43 -6.99 -11.58 19.84
C GLU A 43 -5.70 -11.27 20.61
N GLU A 44 -5.01 -12.27 21.14
CA GLU A 44 -3.69 -12.12 21.76
C GLU A 44 -2.64 -11.63 20.76
N MET A 45 -2.59 -12.23 19.55
CA MET A 45 -1.72 -11.78 18.46
C MET A 45 -2.06 -10.34 18.03
N GLN A 46 -3.33 -9.98 17.94
CA GLN A 46 -3.79 -8.63 17.64
C GLN A 46 -3.26 -7.62 18.67
N GLN A 47 -3.35 -7.93 19.96
CA GLN A 47 -2.83 -7.06 21.02
C GLN A 47 -1.32 -6.90 20.93
N THR A 48 -0.58 -7.96 20.61
CA THR A 48 0.86 -7.87 20.37
C THR A 48 1.18 -6.98 19.19
N LEU A 49 0.46 -7.12 18.07
CA LEU A 49 0.64 -6.26 16.90
C LEU A 49 0.33 -4.79 17.22
N LEU A 50 -0.74 -4.51 17.97
CA LEU A 50 -1.09 -3.16 18.40
C LEU A 50 0.00 -2.54 19.28
N SER A 51 0.62 -3.32 20.19
CA SER A 51 1.71 -2.80 21.03
C SER A 51 2.98 -2.46 20.25
N LEU A 52 3.16 -3.01 19.05
CA LEU A 52 4.32 -2.78 18.17
C LEU A 52 4.03 -1.74 17.08
N CYS A 53 2.76 -1.44 16.82
CA CYS A 53 2.35 -0.53 15.75
C CYS A 53 2.15 0.87 16.32
N PRO A 54 2.79 1.92 15.76
CA PRO A 54 2.50 3.31 16.13
C PRO A 54 1.03 3.66 15.91
N GLU A 55 0.51 4.59 16.68
CA GLU A 55 -0.84 5.14 16.46
C GLU A 55 -0.99 5.69 15.04
N GLY A 56 -2.12 5.41 14.40
CA GLY A 56 -2.45 5.81 13.03
C GLY A 56 -3.34 4.77 12.35
N ASP A 57 -3.62 4.96 11.06
CA ASP A 57 -4.59 4.16 10.29
C ASP A 57 -4.35 2.65 10.34
N LEU A 58 -3.08 2.22 10.29
CA LEU A 58 -2.75 0.80 10.40
C LEU A 58 -3.08 0.24 11.78
N HIS A 59 -2.79 1.00 12.83
CA HIS A 59 -3.13 0.64 14.21
C HIS A 59 -4.66 0.51 14.36
N ASP A 60 -5.42 1.49 13.86
CA ASP A 60 -6.87 1.51 13.93
C ASP A 60 -7.50 0.38 13.11
N LEU A 61 -6.95 0.09 11.93
CA LEU A 61 -7.35 -1.06 11.13
C LEU A 61 -7.12 -2.37 11.89
N ILE A 62 -5.96 -2.56 12.51
CA ILE A 62 -5.66 -3.74 13.33
C ILE A 62 -6.63 -3.82 14.52
N ALA A 63 -6.87 -2.70 15.20
CA ALA A 63 -7.79 -2.63 16.36
C ALA A 63 -9.24 -2.98 15.97
N SER A 64 -9.68 -2.59 14.78
CA SER A 64 -11.04 -2.85 14.27
C SER A 64 -11.27 -4.31 13.82
N LEU A 65 -10.20 -5.11 13.69
CA LEU A 65 -10.32 -6.51 13.29
C LEU A 65 -11.06 -7.34 14.34
N THR A 66 -12.00 -8.13 13.87
CA THR A 66 -12.78 -9.07 14.68
C THR A 66 -12.66 -10.48 14.12
N PHE A 67 -12.59 -11.46 15.00
CA PHE A 67 -12.42 -12.86 14.62
C PHE A 67 -13.59 -13.70 15.14
N SER A 68 -13.96 -14.76 14.39
CA SER A 68 -15.04 -15.67 14.78
C SER A 68 -14.68 -17.11 14.47
N GLY A 69 -14.83 -17.97 15.47
CA GLY A 69 -14.54 -19.39 15.32
C GLY A 69 -13.06 -19.71 15.23
N THR A 70 -12.76 -20.88 14.70
CA THR A 70 -11.40 -21.37 14.49
C THR A 70 -10.89 -20.95 13.12
N GLN A 71 -9.69 -20.40 13.07
CA GLN A 71 -9.02 -20.02 11.85
C GLN A 71 -7.95 -21.06 11.49
N LYS A 72 -7.67 -21.21 10.22
CA LYS A 72 -6.68 -22.17 9.74
C LYS A 72 -5.74 -21.52 8.72
N LEU A 73 -4.44 -21.67 8.95
CA LEU A 73 -3.38 -21.34 8.02
C LEU A 73 -2.65 -22.61 7.63
N ARG A 74 -2.53 -22.91 6.35
CA ARG A 74 -1.79 -24.05 5.82
C ARG A 74 -0.59 -23.55 5.03
N VAL A 75 0.59 -24.08 5.35
CA VAL A 75 1.85 -23.68 4.72
C VAL A 75 2.52 -24.89 4.08
N TYR A 76 2.83 -24.77 2.81
CA TYR A 76 3.60 -25.75 2.03
C TYR A 76 5.02 -25.24 1.86
N ARG A 77 6.00 -26.12 2.08
CA ARG A 77 7.43 -25.78 2.04
C ARG A 77 8.23 -26.75 1.19
N THR A 78 9.39 -26.26 0.71
CA THR A 78 10.44 -27.09 0.12
C THR A 78 11.10 -27.99 1.17
N GLU A 79 12.06 -28.79 0.75
CA GLU A 79 12.96 -29.54 1.65
C GLU A 79 13.78 -28.61 2.56
N ASP A 80 14.21 -27.46 2.04
CA ASP A 80 14.94 -26.42 2.78
C ASP A 80 14.01 -25.47 3.58
N GLU A 81 12.81 -25.93 3.91
CA GLU A 81 11.79 -25.20 4.69
C GLU A 81 11.38 -23.82 4.09
N VAL A 82 11.64 -23.59 2.78
CA VAL A 82 11.23 -22.35 2.10
C VAL A 82 9.73 -22.43 1.76
N PRO A 83 8.91 -21.44 2.16
CA PRO A 83 7.49 -21.45 1.87
C PRO A 83 7.22 -21.23 0.37
N LEU A 84 6.39 -22.09 -0.20
CA LEU A 84 5.95 -22.06 -1.60
C LEU A 84 4.49 -21.64 -1.75
N ARG A 85 3.65 -22.02 -0.79
CA ARG A 85 2.23 -21.74 -0.81
C ARG A 85 1.70 -21.58 0.61
N VAL A 86 0.83 -20.62 0.77
CA VAL A 86 0.05 -20.39 2.00
C VAL A 86 -1.41 -20.37 1.66
N GLU A 87 -2.22 -21.06 2.46
CA GLU A 87 -3.67 -21.04 2.37
C GLU A 87 -4.23 -20.62 3.73
N TYR A 88 -5.00 -19.55 3.74
CA TYR A 88 -5.76 -19.14 4.93
C TYR A 88 -7.25 -19.34 4.70
N ASN A 89 -7.92 -19.85 5.72
CA ASN A 89 -9.37 -19.99 5.75
C ASN A 89 -9.90 -19.67 7.14
N GLY A 90 -10.73 -18.66 7.22
CA GLY A 90 -11.27 -18.21 8.49
C GLY A 90 -12.45 -17.27 8.36
N VAL A 91 -12.97 -16.83 9.50
CA VAL A 91 -14.03 -15.83 9.58
C VAL A 91 -13.51 -14.64 10.37
N CYS A 92 -13.32 -13.55 9.69
CA CYS A 92 -12.88 -12.29 10.28
C CYS A 92 -13.59 -11.12 9.59
N GLY A 93 -13.46 -9.94 10.15
CA GLY A 93 -14.05 -8.72 9.59
C GLY A 93 -13.55 -7.48 10.29
N VAL A 94 -14.04 -6.35 9.86
CA VAL A 94 -13.76 -5.02 10.40
C VAL A 94 -15.06 -4.54 11.05
N ASP A 95 -14.97 -3.93 12.22
CA ASP A 95 -16.11 -3.38 12.99
C ASP A 95 -17.28 -4.38 13.15
N GLY A 96 -16.95 -5.64 13.41
CA GLY A 96 -17.95 -6.69 13.60
C GLY A 96 -18.63 -7.19 12.32
N LYS A 97 -18.34 -6.63 11.14
CA LYS A 97 -18.87 -7.09 9.85
C LYS A 97 -18.14 -8.34 9.37
N LEU A 98 -18.47 -9.47 9.97
CA LEU A 98 -17.79 -10.75 9.72
C LEU A 98 -18.02 -11.30 8.31
N ARG A 99 -16.94 -11.77 7.69
CA ARG A 99 -16.92 -12.41 6.38
C ARG A 99 -16.11 -13.71 6.44
N THR A 100 -16.43 -14.66 5.59
CA THR A 100 -15.53 -15.80 5.36
C THR A 100 -14.38 -15.33 4.48
N VAL A 101 -13.13 -15.45 4.96
CA VAL A 101 -11.95 -15.07 4.20
C VAL A 101 -11.20 -16.32 3.78
N LYS A 102 -10.95 -16.44 2.49
CA LYS A 102 -10.09 -17.46 1.89
C LYS A 102 -8.99 -16.75 1.13
N LEU A 103 -7.74 -17.03 1.49
CA LEU A 103 -6.57 -16.49 0.80
C LEU A 103 -5.69 -17.67 0.38
N VAL A 104 -5.19 -17.58 -0.84
CA VAL A 104 -4.15 -18.46 -1.35
C VAL A 104 -3.02 -17.57 -1.88
N TRP A 105 -1.82 -17.74 -1.35
CA TRP A 105 -0.62 -17.11 -1.86
C TRP A 105 0.36 -18.19 -2.33
N ARG A 106 0.78 -18.12 -3.57
CA ARG A 106 1.78 -19.02 -4.18
C ARG A 106 3.00 -18.21 -4.56
N THR A 107 4.18 -18.78 -4.35
CA THR A 107 5.45 -18.23 -4.82
C THR A 107 6.19 -19.31 -5.59
N LYS A 108 6.55 -19.03 -6.84
CA LYS A 108 7.43 -19.86 -7.65
C LYS A 108 8.75 -19.13 -7.84
N ARG A 109 9.85 -19.83 -7.56
CA ARG A 109 11.21 -19.30 -7.73
C ARG A 109 11.94 -20.16 -8.73
N GLU A 110 12.50 -19.53 -9.73
CA GLU A 110 13.37 -20.14 -10.74
C GLU A 110 14.65 -19.29 -10.82
N SER A 111 15.66 -19.80 -11.54
CA SER A 111 16.92 -19.04 -11.68
C SER A 111 16.66 -17.66 -12.31
N GLY A 112 16.93 -16.59 -11.55
CA GLY A 112 16.73 -15.21 -12.00
C GLY A 112 15.29 -14.72 -12.00
N GLU A 113 14.30 -15.54 -11.59
CA GLU A 113 12.90 -15.16 -11.61
C GLU A 113 12.17 -15.51 -10.32
N THR A 114 11.22 -14.68 -9.94
CA THR A 114 10.25 -14.97 -8.87
C THR A 114 8.86 -14.56 -9.33
N ARG A 115 7.91 -15.50 -9.27
CA ARG A 115 6.51 -15.25 -9.55
C ARG A 115 5.70 -15.42 -8.27
N ASP A 116 4.88 -14.42 -7.96
CA ASP A 116 3.88 -14.49 -6.88
C ASP A 116 2.47 -14.43 -7.46
N GLU A 117 1.58 -15.24 -6.92
CA GLU A 117 0.14 -15.23 -7.20
C GLU A 117 -0.61 -15.19 -5.88
N ILE A 118 -1.51 -14.23 -5.72
CA ILE A 118 -2.36 -14.11 -4.54
C ILE A 118 -3.81 -14.04 -4.98
N THR A 119 -4.63 -14.94 -4.47
CA THR A 119 -6.08 -14.87 -4.61
C THR A 119 -6.72 -14.75 -3.24
N LEU A 120 -7.61 -13.78 -3.08
CA LEU A 120 -8.41 -13.60 -1.88
C LEU A 120 -9.87 -13.55 -2.26
N THR A 121 -10.69 -14.28 -1.53
CA THR A 121 -12.15 -14.19 -1.64
C THR A 121 -12.75 -14.00 -0.26
N SER A 122 -13.68 -13.06 -0.16
CA SER A 122 -14.34 -12.71 1.09
C SER A 122 -15.85 -12.53 0.89
N PRO A 123 -16.62 -13.63 0.75
CA PRO A 123 -18.08 -13.54 0.71
C PRO A 123 -18.64 -13.14 2.08
N ALA A 124 -19.71 -12.37 2.08
CA ALA A 124 -20.48 -12.10 3.29
C ALA A 124 -21.06 -13.41 3.84
N LYS A 125 -21.31 -13.46 5.15
CA LYS A 125 -21.98 -14.62 5.79
C LYS A 125 -23.40 -14.83 5.29
N SER A 126 -24.06 -13.75 4.90
CA SER A 126 -25.42 -13.76 4.33
C SER A 126 -25.50 -12.77 3.17
N GLY A 127 -26.29 -13.11 2.14
CA GLY A 127 -26.45 -12.28 0.96
C GLY A 127 -25.46 -12.58 -0.16
N THR A 128 -25.40 -11.67 -1.15
CA THR A 128 -24.57 -11.79 -2.37
C THR A 128 -23.27 -11.00 -2.31
N ASP A 129 -23.04 -10.28 -1.23
CA ASP A 129 -21.90 -9.40 -1.09
C ASP A 129 -20.58 -10.19 -1.05
N LYS A 130 -19.64 -9.80 -1.87
CA LYS A 130 -18.38 -10.53 -2.04
C LYS A 130 -17.26 -9.58 -2.41
N ASN A 131 -16.11 -9.75 -1.79
CA ASN A 131 -14.87 -9.12 -2.22
C ASN A 131 -13.95 -10.18 -2.81
N THR A 132 -13.28 -9.85 -3.90
CA THR A 132 -12.24 -10.69 -4.50
C THR A 132 -11.03 -9.84 -4.82
N LEU A 133 -9.85 -10.39 -4.58
CA LEU A 133 -8.57 -9.82 -5.01
C LEU A 133 -7.81 -10.93 -5.72
N ASP A 134 -7.37 -10.64 -6.94
CA ASP A 134 -6.46 -11.46 -7.71
C ASP A 134 -5.22 -10.60 -8.00
N PHE A 135 -4.05 -11.07 -7.59
CA PHE A 135 -2.78 -10.40 -7.76
C PHE A 135 -1.77 -11.38 -8.36
N GLU A 136 -1.06 -10.92 -9.36
CA GLU A 136 0.08 -11.63 -9.94
C GLU A 136 1.27 -10.67 -10.10
N ARG A 137 2.48 -11.19 -9.86
CA ARG A 137 3.73 -10.46 -10.04
C ARG A 137 4.81 -11.38 -10.56
N LEU A 138 5.53 -10.90 -11.56
CA LEU A 138 6.78 -11.47 -12.02
C LEU A 138 7.92 -10.50 -11.71
N MET A 139 8.93 -10.97 -11.00
CA MET A 139 10.20 -10.26 -10.82
C MET A 139 11.31 -11.02 -11.52
N THR A 140 12.10 -10.32 -12.32
CA THR A 140 13.30 -10.88 -12.94
C THR A 140 14.55 -10.15 -12.41
N PHE A 141 15.59 -10.92 -12.19
CA PHE A 141 16.87 -10.44 -11.66
C PHE A 141 17.95 -10.75 -12.68
N SER A 142 18.60 -9.72 -13.17
CA SER A 142 19.80 -9.83 -14.02
C SER A 142 20.87 -8.90 -13.49
N SER A 143 22.10 -9.00 -13.99
CA SER A 143 23.19 -8.16 -13.48
C SER A 143 22.83 -6.66 -13.53
N GLY A 144 22.75 -6.02 -12.36
CA GLY A 144 22.42 -4.60 -12.21
C GLY A 144 20.98 -4.20 -12.61
N LYS A 145 20.10 -5.17 -12.89
CA LYS A 145 18.71 -4.86 -13.29
C LYS A 145 17.69 -5.74 -12.58
N ILE A 146 16.65 -5.13 -12.05
CA ILE A 146 15.45 -5.78 -11.54
C ILE A 146 14.27 -5.28 -12.36
N THR A 147 13.46 -6.18 -12.92
CA THR A 147 12.18 -5.83 -13.51
C THR A 147 11.06 -6.40 -12.66
N MET A 148 9.97 -5.67 -12.54
CA MET A 148 8.78 -6.07 -11.83
C MET A 148 7.55 -5.77 -12.67
N GLN A 149 6.89 -6.82 -13.13
CA GLN A 149 5.66 -6.74 -13.92
C GLN A 149 4.54 -7.45 -13.18
N GLY A 150 3.32 -6.96 -13.31
CA GLY A 150 2.18 -7.64 -12.70
C GLY A 150 0.85 -6.93 -12.88
N ALA A 151 -0.16 -7.58 -12.31
CA ALA A 151 -1.51 -7.09 -12.28
C ALA A 151 -2.19 -7.38 -10.94
N CYS A 152 -3.09 -6.50 -10.55
CA CYS A 152 -3.97 -6.66 -9.41
C CYS A 152 -5.40 -6.35 -9.86
N SER A 153 -6.35 -7.24 -9.62
CA SER A 153 -7.77 -7.00 -9.84
C SER A 153 -8.50 -7.11 -8.51
N TYR A 154 -9.15 -6.03 -8.10
CA TYR A 154 -9.97 -5.98 -6.90
C TYR A 154 -11.42 -5.71 -7.27
N LYS A 155 -12.34 -6.61 -6.88
CA LYS A 155 -13.78 -6.50 -7.12
C LYS A 155 -14.53 -6.49 -5.80
N VAL A 156 -15.41 -5.52 -5.65
CA VAL A 156 -16.36 -5.41 -4.55
C VAL A 156 -17.76 -5.53 -5.10
N THR A 157 -18.47 -6.57 -4.71
CA THR A 157 -19.90 -6.72 -5.00
C THR A 157 -20.67 -6.43 -3.72
N ALA A 158 -21.54 -5.43 -3.77
CA ALA A 158 -22.43 -5.05 -2.68
C ALA A 158 -23.81 -4.71 -3.25
N SER A 159 -24.87 -5.25 -2.65
CA SER A 159 -26.25 -5.01 -3.09
C SER A 159 -26.47 -5.28 -4.59
N LYS A 160 -25.85 -6.34 -5.13
CA LYS A 160 -25.87 -6.73 -6.56
C LYS A 160 -25.15 -5.77 -7.52
N GLN A 161 -24.48 -4.76 -7.01
CA GLN A 161 -23.65 -3.85 -7.78
C GLN A 161 -22.17 -4.24 -7.60
N THR A 162 -21.38 -4.08 -8.66
CA THR A 162 -19.95 -4.42 -8.63
C THR A 162 -19.11 -3.21 -9.00
N THR A 163 -18.18 -2.88 -8.14
CA THR A 163 -17.04 -1.99 -8.43
C THR A 163 -15.83 -2.85 -8.75
N GLN A 164 -15.10 -2.52 -9.81
CA GLN A 164 -13.87 -3.20 -10.17
C GLN A 164 -12.74 -2.18 -10.29
N THR A 165 -11.62 -2.49 -9.66
CA THR A 165 -10.36 -1.76 -9.81
C THR A 165 -9.29 -2.72 -10.32
N GLU A 166 -8.64 -2.38 -11.40
CA GLU A 166 -7.52 -3.11 -11.98
C GLU A 166 -6.28 -2.23 -11.92
N VAL A 167 -5.19 -2.76 -11.45
CA VAL A 167 -3.88 -2.11 -11.44
C VAL A 167 -2.92 -2.99 -12.23
N THR A 168 -2.27 -2.42 -13.23
CA THR A 168 -1.17 -3.09 -13.93
C THR A 168 0.10 -2.28 -13.73
N PHE A 169 1.23 -2.96 -13.61
CA PHE A 169 2.51 -2.30 -13.44
C PHE A 169 3.62 -3.00 -14.21
N ASP A 170 4.52 -2.18 -14.76
CA ASP A 170 5.75 -2.60 -15.41
C ASP A 170 6.84 -1.62 -14.96
N LEU A 171 7.68 -2.06 -14.02
CA LEU A 171 8.69 -1.24 -13.38
C LEU A 171 10.05 -1.88 -13.59
N THR A 172 11.04 -1.06 -13.84
CA THR A 172 12.45 -1.45 -13.95
C THR A 172 13.25 -0.62 -12.97
N ASN A 173 14.10 -1.29 -12.19
CA ASN A 173 15.18 -0.66 -11.45
C ASN A 173 16.52 -1.10 -12.08
N ARG A 174 17.39 -0.15 -12.39
CA ARG A 174 18.75 -0.38 -12.86
C ARG A 174 19.75 0.27 -11.93
N LEU A 175 20.71 -0.51 -11.47
CA LEU A 175 21.87 0.01 -10.75
C LEU A 175 22.93 0.41 -11.78
N GLU A 176 23.18 1.71 -11.92
CA GLU A 176 24.15 2.31 -12.83
C GLU A 176 24.96 3.37 -12.08
N ASN A 177 26.29 3.25 -12.06
CA ASN A 177 27.19 4.22 -11.43
C ASN A 177 26.79 4.56 -9.97
N ASP A 178 26.51 3.56 -9.15
CA ASP A 178 26.08 3.68 -7.77
C ASP A 178 24.74 4.45 -7.59
N SER A 179 23.94 4.51 -8.64
CA SER A 179 22.60 5.11 -8.63
C SER A 179 21.56 4.07 -9.03
N ASP A 180 20.44 4.05 -8.31
CA ASP A 180 19.26 3.27 -8.65
C ASP A 180 18.34 4.10 -9.57
N ASN A 181 18.17 3.63 -10.81
CA ASN A 181 17.30 4.27 -11.79
C ASN A 181 15.98 3.51 -11.88
N VAL A 182 14.91 4.09 -11.32
CA VAL A 182 13.58 3.52 -11.33
C VAL A 182 12.74 4.13 -12.44
N SER A 183 12.27 3.30 -13.36
CA SER A 183 11.43 3.74 -14.49
C SER A 183 10.33 2.72 -14.77
N GLY A 184 9.29 3.14 -15.51
CA GLY A 184 8.22 2.25 -15.94
C GLY A 184 6.85 2.90 -15.92
N SER A 185 5.81 2.10 -15.70
CA SER A 185 4.44 2.59 -15.63
C SER A 185 3.59 1.80 -14.64
N VAL A 186 2.63 2.48 -14.03
CA VAL A 186 1.55 1.90 -13.23
C VAL A 186 0.24 2.44 -13.81
N ALA A 187 -0.63 1.56 -14.30
CA ALA A 187 -1.94 1.94 -14.79
C ALA A 187 -3.03 1.44 -13.84
N ILE A 188 -3.94 2.33 -13.47
CA ILE A 188 -5.09 2.07 -12.61
C ILE A 188 -6.35 2.27 -13.44
N LYS A 189 -7.17 1.24 -13.54
CA LYS A 189 -8.46 1.27 -14.23
C LYS A 189 -9.56 0.99 -13.22
N ARG A 190 -10.52 1.90 -13.10
CA ARG A 190 -11.65 1.77 -12.16
C ARG A 190 -12.96 1.87 -12.88
N GLN A 191 -13.82 0.91 -12.64
CA GLN A 191 -15.20 0.89 -13.13
C GLN A 191 -16.17 0.93 -11.95
N LEU A 192 -17.05 1.92 -11.94
CA LEU A 192 -18.10 2.08 -10.95
C LEU A 192 -19.38 1.32 -11.36
N PRO A 193 -20.25 1.00 -10.41
CA PRO A 193 -21.51 0.32 -10.69
C PRO A 193 -22.39 1.12 -11.64
N GLY A 194 -22.90 0.47 -12.70
CA GLY A 194 -23.80 1.11 -13.66
C GLY A 194 -23.12 1.98 -14.71
N GLU A 195 -21.81 2.15 -14.65
CA GLU A 195 -21.05 2.82 -15.68
C GLU A 195 -20.67 1.88 -16.82
N ASP A 196 -20.75 2.36 -18.04
CA ASP A 196 -20.39 1.65 -19.26
C ASP A 196 -18.91 1.86 -19.68
N TYR A 197 -18.19 2.67 -18.91
CA TYR A 197 -16.76 2.93 -19.11
C TYR A 197 -15.99 2.83 -17.79
N ALA A 198 -14.68 2.69 -17.88
CA ALA A 198 -13.78 2.72 -16.75
C ALA A 198 -12.83 3.91 -16.87
N THR A 199 -12.66 4.66 -15.79
CA THR A 199 -11.61 5.68 -15.70
C THR A 199 -10.25 4.99 -15.68
N LYS A 200 -9.30 5.49 -16.47
CA LYS A 200 -7.94 4.98 -16.50
C LYS A 200 -6.96 6.09 -16.14
N ARG A 201 -6.08 5.80 -15.19
CA ARG A 201 -5.00 6.67 -14.72
C ARG A 201 -3.68 5.96 -14.93
N THR A 202 -2.69 6.65 -15.46
CA THR A 202 -1.36 6.10 -15.68
C THR A 202 -0.33 6.97 -14.95
N ILE A 203 0.51 6.35 -14.15
CA ILE A 203 1.63 6.99 -13.45
C ILE A 203 2.93 6.47 -14.06
N THR A 204 3.79 7.35 -14.48
CA THR A 204 5.05 7.01 -15.15
C THR A 204 6.22 7.57 -14.35
N PRO A 205 6.80 6.80 -13.40
CA PRO A 205 8.00 7.21 -12.69
C PRO A 205 9.23 7.15 -13.60
N ASN A 206 10.10 8.14 -13.46
CA ASN A 206 11.45 8.16 -13.98
C ASN A 206 12.34 8.86 -12.94
N VAL A 207 12.80 8.09 -11.96
CA VAL A 207 13.40 8.59 -10.73
C VAL A 207 14.78 7.98 -10.55
N VAL A 208 15.74 8.82 -10.21
CA VAL A 208 17.09 8.42 -9.85
C VAL A 208 17.28 8.61 -8.35
N LEU A 209 17.70 7.53 -7.70
CA LEU A 209 18.13 7.51 -6.31
C LEU A 209 19.66 7.40 -6.31
N SER A 210 20.35 8.40 -5.77
CA SER A 210 21.81 8.47 -5.73
C SER A 210 22.31 8.90 -4.36
N GLY A 211 23.62 9.08 -4.23
CA GLY A 211 24.24 9.39 -2.96
C GLY A 211 24.49 8.15 -2.10
N ASN A 212 24.65 8.34 -0.81
CA ASN A 212 24.88 7.27 0.16
C ASN A 212 23.89 7.36 1.34
N ALA A 213 23.97 6.44 2.29
CA ALA A 213 23.07 6.42 3.45
C ALA A 213 23.13 7.72 4.29
N GLU A 214 24.27 8.45 4.25
CA GLU A 214 24.44 9.70 4.99
C GLU A 214 23.96 10.92 4.20
N ALA A 215 23.99 10.87 2.87
CA ALA A 215 23.57 11.92 1.97
C ALA A 215 22.80 11.35 0.76
N PRO A 216 21.56 10.86 0.97
CA PRO A 216 20.72 10.36 -0.11
C PRO A 216 20.23 11.52 -0.98
N GLU A 217 20.16 11.29 -2.27
CA GLU A 217 19.64 12.23 -3.25
C GLU A 217 18.56 11.56 -4.09
N ILE A 218 17.50 12.28 -4.37
CA ILE A 218 16.40 11.86 -5.25
C ILE A 218 16.24 12.92 -6.33
N SER A 219 16.20 12.51 -7.58
CA SER A 219 15.90 13.40 -8.71
C SER A 219 15.08 12.66 -9.76
N GLY A 220 14.36 13.40 -10.60
CA GLY A 220 13.62 12.80 -11.71
C GLY A 220 12.22 13.39 -11.90
N THR A 221 11.36 12.62 -12.54
CA THR A 221 9.99 13.03 -12.87
C THR A 221 9.00 11.92 -12.56
N ILE A 222 7.77 12.30 -12.23
CA ILE A 222 6.60 11.43 -12.21
C ILE A 222 5.59 12.01 -13.18
N GLY A 223 5.33 11.31 -14.28
CA GLY A 223 4.24 11.63 -15.20
C GLY A 223 2.93 11.07 -14.66
N TYR A 224 1.86 11.83 -14.84
CA TYR A 224 0.49 11.41 -14.55
C TYR A 224 -0.37 11.67 -15.78
N GLN A 225 -1.21 10.72 -16.15
CA GLN A 225 -2.16 10.82 -17.25
C GLN A 225 -3.49 10.22 -16.82
N GLU A 226 -4.60 10.94 -17.09
CA GLU A 226 -5.95 10.46 -16.89
C GLU A 226 -6.73 10.45 -18.22
N GLU A 227 -7.25 9.29 -18.58
CA GLU A 227 -8.13 9.11 -19.72
C GLU A 227 -9.60 9.23 -19.27
N LYS A 228 -10.31 10.27 -19.76
CA LYS A 228 -11.72 10.52 -19.46
C LYS A 228 -12.65 9.90 -20.52
N ARG A 229 -13.92 9.77 -20.16
CA ARG A 229 -14.97 9.08 -20.93
C ARG A 229 -15.04 9.48 -22.41
N TYR A 230 -14.75 10.72 -22.76
CA TYR A 230 -14.91 11.24 -24.13
C TYR A 230 -13.58 11.49 -24.84
N GLY A 231 -12.53 10.76 -24.43
CA GLY A 231 -11.23 10.84 -25.09
C GLY A 231 -10.42 12.10 -24.72
N THR A 232 -10.88 12.89 -23.75
CA THR A 232 -10.06 13.96 -23.18
C THR A 232 -9.03 13.33 -22.25
N THR A 233 -7.76 13.67 -22.47
CA THR A 233 -6.65 13.24 -21.63
C THR A 233 -6.16 14.43 -20.84
N GLU A 234 -6.02 14.28 -19.56
CA GLU A 234 -5.32 15.24 -18.70
C GLU A 234 -3.94 14.69 -18.39
N GLU A 235 -2.92 15.54 -18.47
CA GLU A 235 -1.53 15.17 -18.24
C GLU A 235 -0.88 16.15 -17.28
N CYS A 236 -0.07 15.62 -16.38
CA CYS A 236 0.75 16.39 -15.45
C CYS A 236 2.12 15.74 -15.31
N VAL A 237 3.16 16.55 -15.18
CA VAL A 237 4.50 16.07 -14.87
C VAL A 237 5.00 16.75 -13.61
N ILE A 238 5.30 15.95 -12.60
CA ILE A 238 5.87 16.42 -11.33
C ILE A 238 7.38 16.19 -11.40
N THR A 239 8.16 17.26 -11.28
CA THR A 239 9.62 17.17 -11.16
C THR A 239 10.02 17.03 -9.70
N LEU A 240 10.77 15.99 -9.39
CA LEU A 240 11.28 15.71 -8.06
C LEU A 240 12.75 16.11 -7.97
N ARG A 241 13.09 16.81 -6.90
CA ARG A 241 14.48 17.02 -6.50
C ARG A 241 14.54 17.14 -4.98
N ALA A 242 15.21 16.18 -4.35
CA ALA A 242 15.47 16.21 -2.93
C ALA A 242 16.89 15.75 -2.67
N ALA A 243 17.58 16.45 -1.79
CA ALA A 243 18.88 16.08 -1.29
C ALA A 243 18.92 16.39 0.21
N ARG A 244 19.77 15.69 0.94
CA ARG A 244 19.98 16.04 2.36
C ARG A 244 20.49 17.47 2.42
N ALA A 245 19.85 18.31 3.23
CA ALA A 245 20.35 19.65 3.52
C ALA A 245 21.74 19.53 4.15
N SER A 246 22.68 20.35 3.69
CA SER A 246 24.00 20.40 4.32
C SER A 246 23.82 20.80 5.79
N GLU A 247 24.62 20.25 6.68
CA GLU A 247 24.57 20.59 8.13
C GLU A 247 24.61 22.09 8.43
N SER A 248 25.13 22.90 7.51
CA SER A 248 25.18 24.35 7.65
C SER A 248 23.81 25.03 7.69
N LEU A 249 22.78 24.46 7.10
CA LEU A 249 21.41 25.01 7.18
C LEU A 249 20.78 24.86 8.58
N TRP A 250 21.25 23.94 9.39
CA TRP A 250 20.73 23.68 10.73
C TRP A 250 21.62 24.22 11.84
N LYS A 251 22.90 24.53 11.57
CA LYS A 251 23.86 24.97 12.60
C LYS A 251 23.58 26.37 13.11
N ASP A 252 22.96 27.24 12.33
CA ASP A 252 22.74 28.65 12.71
C ASP A 252 21.37 28.90 13.36
N THR A 253 20.47 27.90 13.41
CA THR A 253 19.13 28.09 13.97
C THR A 253 18.77 27.07 15.06
N ALA A 254 19.73 26.27 15.49
CA ALA A 254 19.47 25.23 16.49
C ALA A 254 19.45 25.78 17.93
N ALA A 255 18.46 26.57 18.25
CA ALA A 255 17.79 26.33 19.51
C ALA A 255 17.00 25.02 19.33
N THR A 256 17.54 23.92 19.81
CA THR A 256 16.79 22.67 19.98
C THR A 256 15.63 22.98 20.92
N MET A 257 14.44 23.19 20.34
CA MET A 257 13.23 23.43 21.09
C MET A 257 12.70 22.04 21.45
N GLU A 258 12.84 21.63 22.71
CA GLU A 258 12.15 20.43 23.17
C GLU A 258 10.66 20.69 23.09
N LEU A 259 9.95 19.95 22.23
CA LEU A 259 8.49 20.06 22.04
C LEU A 259 7.72 19.94 23.38
N SER A 260 8.24 19.17 24.31
CA SER A 260 7.70 18.99 25.68
C SER A 260 7.74 20.27 26.54
N THR A 261 8.57 21.26 26.20
CA THR A 261 8.71 22.52 26.96
C THR A 261 7.92 23.67 26.35
N LEU A 262 7.28 23.47 25.21
CA LEU A 262 6.51 24.49 24.51
C LEU A 262 5.14 24.70 25.17
N SER A 263 4.73 25.95 25.29
CA SER A 263 3.35 26.26 25.68
C SER A 263 2.37 25.80 24.61
N ALA A 264 1.13 25.50 25.00
CA ALA A 264 0.07 25.11 24.07
C ALA A 264 -0.15 26.17 22.96
N GLU A 265 0.01 27.44 23.29
CA GLU A 265 -0.09 28.57 22.35
C GLU A 265 1.07 28.57 21.33
N THR A 266 2.29 28.27 21.76
CA THR A 266 3.46 28.19 20.88
C THR A 266 3.34 26.97 19.94
N LEU A 267 2.84 25.81 20.44
CA LEU A 267 2.56 24.65 19.64
C LEU A 267 1.48 24.91 18.58
N GLN A 268 0.44 25.65 18.94
CA GLN A 268 -0.63 26.01 18.02
C GLN A 268 -0.15 26.99 16.94
N ASN A 269 0.70 27.97 17.30
CA ASN A 269 1.33 28.85 16.33
C ASN A 269 2.29 28.15 15.38
N LEU A 270 3.11 27.20 15.88
CA LEU A 270 3.98 26.38 15.07
C LEU A 270 3.18 25.48 14.11
N ARG A 271 2.11 24.87 14.61
CA ARG A 271 1.19 24.07 13.79
C ARG A 271 0.55 24.91 12.69
N SER A 272 0.10 26.11 13.00
CA SER A 272 -0.50 27.04 12.03
C SER A 272 0.53 27.47 10.96
N GLN A 273 1.76 27.80 11.36
CA GLN A 273 2.83 28.18 10.44
C GLN A 273 3.26 27.01 9.54
N LEU A 274 3.37 25.81 10.11
CA LEU A 274 3.71 24.61 9.35
C LEU A 274 2.59 24.25 8.37
N SER A 275 1.33 24.32 8.81
CA SER A 275 0.16 24.09 7.96
C SER A 275 0.10 25.11 6.83
N GLY A 276 0.36 26.37 7.08
CA GLY A 276 0.44 27.42 6.06
C GLY A 276 1.57 27.19 5.05
N ALA A 277 2.75 26.77 5.52
CA ALA A 277 3.88 26.45 4.65
C ALA A 277 3.60 25.21 3.77
N ILE A 278 3.00 24.17 4.34
CA ILE A 278 2.58 22.97 3.60
C ILE A 278 1.47 23.31 2.60
N ALA A 279 0.47 24.10 3.02
CA ALA A 279 -0.61 24.54 2.15
C ALA A 279 -0.06 25.31 0.93
N THR A 280 0.88 26.21 1.14
CA THR A 280 1.45 27.04 0.07
C THR A 280 2.42 26.25 -0.83
N ALA A 281 3.29 25.43 -0.24
CA ALA A 281 4.36 24.75 -0.99
C ALA A 281 3.91 23.45 -1.68
N ILE A 282 2.92 22.76 -1.13
CA ILE A 282 2.50 21.44 -1.61
C ILE A 282 1.05 21.45 -2.08
N VAL A 283 0.15 21.92 -1.23
CA VAL A 283 -1.29 21.80 -1.48
C VAL A 283 -1.76 22.73 -2.59
N ARG A 284 -1.28 23.96 -2.62
CA ARG A 284 -1.63 24.94 -3.66
C ARG A 284 -1.23 24.49 -5.07
N PRO A 285 -0.01 24.03 -5.34
CA PRO A 285 0.33 23.45 -6.65
C PRO A 285 -0.49 22.22 -7.00
N LEU A 286 -0.80 21.36 -6.02
CA LEU A 286 -1.62 20.16 -6.26
C LEU A 286 -3.07 20.52 -6.61
N ILE A 287 -3.70 21.46 -5.91
CA ILE A 287 -5.08 21.88 -6.18
C ILE A 287 -5.19 22.58 -7.55
N GLN A 288 -4.17 23.28 -8.02
CA GLN A 288 -4.16 23.90 -9.35
C GLN A 288 -4.13 22.86 -10.48
N VAL A 289 -3.65 21.64 -10.22
CA VAL A 289 -3.46 20.55 -11.16
C VAL A 289 -4.56 19.48 -11.01
N LEU A 290 -5.13 19.30 -9.82
CA LEU A 290 -6.14 18.29 -9.53
C LEU A 290 -7.55 18.83 -9.69
N SER A 291 -8.46 18.03 -10.23
CA SER A 291 -9.90 18.35 -10.20
C SER A 291 -10.41 18.42 -8.75
N ALA A 292 -11.56 19.07 -8.53
CA ALA A 292 -12.15 19.17 -7.18
C ALA A 292 -12.44 17.80 -6.56
N GLU A 293 -12.77 16.78 -7.38
CA GLU A 293 -13.01 15.40 -6.93
C GLU A 293 -11.69 14.69 -6.56
N ASP A 294 -10.62 14.92 -7.31
CA ASP A 294 -9.31 14.33 -7.04
C ASP A 294 -8.66 15.00 -5.82
N ALA A 295 -8.85 16.31 -5.64
CA ALA A 295 -8.42 17.00 -4.43
C ALA A 295 -9.15 16.44 -3.19
N ALA A 296 -10.45 16.20 -3.26
CA ALA A 296 -11.23 15.58 -2.19
C ALA A 296 -10.74 14.14 -1.87
N PHE A 297 -10.24 13.41 -2.84
CA PHE A 297 -9.65 12.08 -2.63
C PHE A 297 -8.28 12.14 -1.93
N PHE A 298 -7.43 13.09 -2.33
CA PHE A 298 -6.12 13.28 -1.69
C PHE A 298 -6.22 13.86 -0.27
N PHE A 299 -7.29 14.60 0.01
CA PHE A 299 -7.53 15.26 1.30
C PHE A 299 -8.68 14.62 2.08
N TYR A 300 -8.97 13.35 1.82
CA TYR A 300 -10.07 12.60 2.43
C TYR A 300 -10.09 12.63 3.97
N GLU A 301 -8.95 12.85 4.60
CA GLU A 301 -8.80 12.97 6.05
C GLU A 301 -8.79 14.43 6.56
N MET A 302 -8.87 15.41 5.66
CA MET A 302 -8.99 16.79 6.07
C MET A 302 -10.46 17.12 6.40
N SER A 303 -10.69 17.82 7.50
CA SER A 303 -12.03 18.30 7.81
C SER A 303 -12.53 19.25 6.70
N ASP A 304 -13.86 19.35 6.51
CA ASP A 304 -14.45 20.29 5.54
C ASP A 304 -14.00 21.73 5.79
N GLU A 305 -13.67 22.08 7.05
CA GLU A 305 -13.16 23.38 7.46
C GLU A 305 -11.72 23.61 6.99
N ASP A 306 -10.87 22.59 7.04
CA ASP A 306 -9.50 22.63 6.52
C ASP A 306 -9.50 22.76 4.99
N VAL A 307 -10.36 22.01 4.29
CA VAL A 307 -10.52 22.09 2.82
C VAL A 307 -11.03 23.47 2.39
N GLN A 308 -11.98 24.07 3.11
CA GLN A 308 -12.44 25.44 2.85
C GLN A 308 -11.37 26.49 3.12
N THR A 309 -10.60 26.34 4.18
CA THR A 309 -9.49 27.24 4.52
C THR A 309 -8.43 27.22 3.42
N ILE A 310 -8.12 26.06 2.87
CA ILE A 310 -7.17 25.88 1.77
C ILE A 310 -7.71 26.49 0.47
N ARG A 311 -8.99 26.31 0.17
CA ARG A 311 -9.63 26.93 -0.99
C ARG A 311 -9.60 28.45 -0.91
N GLN A 312 -9.97 29.02 0.23
CA GLN A 312 -9.92 30.48 0.45
C GLN A 312 -8.51 31.05 0.34
N ALA A 313 -7.50 30.30 0.84
CA ALA A 313 -6.10 30.68 0.68
C ALA A 313 -5.62 30.60 -0.78
N ALA A 314 -6.10 29.64 -1.55
CA ALA A 314 -5.80 29.51 -2.98
C ALA A 314 -6.49 30.59 -3.82
N GLU A 315 -7.75 30.95 -3.52
CA GLU A 315 -8.53 31.97 -4.20
C GLU A 315 -7.97 33.38 -3.92
N SER A 316 -7.64 33.69 -2.66
CA SER A 316 -7.05 34.97 -2.28
C SER A 316 -5.65 35.21 -2.85
N ALA A 317 -4.97 34.21 -3.31
CA ALA A 317 -3.65 34.34 -3.93
C ALA A 317 -3.70 34.59 -5.45
N VAL A 318 -4.87 34.44 -6.09
CA VAL A 318 -5.09 34.75 -7.52
C VAL A 318 -5.37 36.24 -7.73
N GLU A 319 -5.78 36.97 -6.69
CA GLU A 319 -6.06 38.42 -6.77
C GLU A 319 -4.81 39.32 -6.62
N ILE A 320 -3.60 38.75 -6.49
CA ILE A 320 -2.35 39.52 -6.26
C ILE A 320 -1.43 39.49 -7.51
N GLU A 321 -1.84 38.93 -8.64
CA GLU A 321 -1.24 39.15 -9.95
C GLU A 321 -2.15 40.08 -10.78
#